data_f97b0de7ec5549707f46cc2da8ff32d5
#
_entry.id   f97b0de7ec5549707f46cc2da8ff32d5
#
_cell.length_a   1.000
_cell.length_b   1.000
_cell.length_c   1.000
_cell.angle_alpha   90.00
_cell.angle_beta   90.00
_cell.angle_gamma   90.00
#
_symmetry.space_group_name_H-M   'P 1'
#
loop_
_entity.id
_entity.type
_entity.pdbx_description
1 polymer ?
#
loop_
_entity_poly.entity_id
_entity_poly.type
_entity_poly.pdbx_seq_one_letter_code
_entity_poly.pdbx_strand_id
1 'polypeptide(L)'
;MNPLPQSGWVGQIRWRVDGLGFEVRHERDGDGSDDLLRRVETLMELEEVVRRDGEGRYRPLRGEMNLVQGWFYRAKGGDELREVLEVIYPGAVGNWEAEREGRLVQGDWKGAAERQTGRVQKLIENGEQAVERAEKELCQGRCGKSPLWMGKKCSAEVGRIPLVCVEPCSIFWDAALGN
;
A
#
# COMPACT_ATOMS: atom_id res chain seq x y z
N MET A 1 5.28 -20.19 -4.13
CA MET A 1 5.52 -18.76 -3.83
C MET A 1 6.92 -18.40 -4.31
N ASN A 2 7.06 -17.33 -5.05
CA ASN A 2 8.38 -16.86 -5.48
C ASN A 2 9.08 -16.19 -4.28
N PRO A 3 10.40 -16.41 -4.09
CA PRO A 3 11.14 -15.74 -3.02
C PRO A 3 11.14 -14.23 -3.26
N LEU A 4 10.99 -13.46 -2.18
CA LEU A 4 11.21 -12.02 -2.21
C LEU A 4 12.70 -11.74 -2.49
N PRO A 5 13.03 -10.63 -3.17
CA PRO A 5 14.43 -10.26 -3.40
C PRO A 5 15.15 -9.98 -2.08
N GLN A 6 16.47 -10.14 -2.06
CA GLN A 6 17.31 -9.91 -0.88
C GLN A 6 17.26 -8.47 -0.38
N SER A 7 16.95 -7.53 -1.27
CA SER A 7 16.66 -6.13 -0.94
C SER A 7 15.59 -5.58 -1.87
N GLY A 8 14.84 -4.59 -1.39
CA GLY A 8 13.80 -3.97 -2.21
C GLY A 8 13.05 -2.88 -1.48
N TRP A 9 12.04 -2.35 -2.19
CA TRP A 9 11.17 -1.26 -1.73
C TRP A 9 9.70 -1.56 -2.00
N VAL A 10 8.85 -1.12 -1.09
CA VAL A 10 7.40 -1.03 -1.29
C VAL A 10 6.88 0.24 -0.61
N GLY A 11 6.21 1.12 -1.37
CA GLY A 11 5.81 2.43 -0.84
C GLY A 11 6.99 3.18 -0.24
N GLN A 12 6.89 3.53 1.05
CA GLN A 12 7.94 4.22 1.82
C GLN A 12 8.84 3.27 2.62
N ILE A 13 8.71 1.97 2.43
CA ILE A 13 9.49 0.96 3.14
C ILE A 13 10.57 0.39 2.25
N ARG A 14 11.73 0.15 2.85
CA ARG A 14 12.79 -0.68 2.27
C ARG A 14 13.10 -1.86 3.17
N TRP A 15 13.61 -2.91 2.57
CA TRP A 15 14.20 -4.02 3.29
C TRP A 15 15.52 -4.43 2.66
N ARG A 16 16.36 -5.03 3.46
CA ARG A 16 17.63 -5.64 3.04
C ARG A 16 17.94 -6.86 3.89
N VAL A 17 18.69 -7.79 3.34
CA VAL A 17 19.26 -8.89 4.14
C VAL A 17 20.20 -8.31 5.18
N ASP A 18 20.05 -8.76 6.41
CA ASP A 18 20.91 -8.44 7.54
C ASP A 18 21.30 -9.75 8.22
N GLY A 19 22.43 -10.34 7.83
CA GLY A 19 23.08 -11.56 8.38
C GLY A 19 22.19 -12.71 8.88
N LEU A 20 21.19 -12.41 9.67
CA LEU A 20 20.27 -13.34 10.33
C LEU A 20 18.83 -13.30 9.77
N GLY A 21 18.55 -12.45 8.78
CA GLY A 21 17.19 -12.29 8.23
C GLY A 21 17.06 -11.05 7.38
N PHE A 22 15.98 -10.31 7.56
CA PHE A 22 15.71 -9.08 6.83
C PHE A 22 15.48 -7.92 7.80
N GLU A 23 16.17 -6.82 7.58
CA GLU A 23 15.86 -5.56 8.24
C GLU A 23 14.87 -4.78 7.39
N VAL A 24 13.79 -4.32 8.01
CA VAL A 24 12.73 -3.52 7.40
C VAL A 24 12.66 -2.17 8.12
N ARG A 25 12.69 -1.06 7.38
CA ARG A 25 12.58 0.30 7.93
C ARG A 25 11.98 1.29 6.93
N HIS A 26 11.65 2.48 7.39
CA HIS A 26 11.25 3.56 6.50
C HIS A 26 12.44 3.98 5.60
N GLU A 27 12.18 4.26 4.31
CA GLU A 27 13.24 4.59 3.33
C GLU A 27 14.07 5.81 3.71
N ARG A 28 13.46 6.79 4.41
CA ARG A 28 14.13 8.03 4.86
C ARG A 28 14.99 7.86 6.10
N ASP A 29 14.87 6.74 6.82
CA ASP A 29 15.71 6.48 7.99
C ASP A 29 17.16 6.14 7.61
N GLY A 30 17.44 6.06 6.32
CA GLY A 30 18.79 5.93 5.79
C GLY A 30 19.49 4.64 6.24
N ASP A 31 20.82 4.58 6.06
CA ASP A 31 21.67 3.50 6.56
C ASP A 31 22.28 3.87 7.93
N GLY A 32 21.64 4.81 8.64
CA GLY A 32 22.07 5.26 9.95
C GLY A 32 22.10 4.15 11.00
N SER A 33 22.83 4.42 12.10
CA SER A 33 22.93 3.50 13.23
C SER A 33 21.55 3.12 13.76
N ASP A 34 21.33 1.84 14.01
CA ASP A 34 20.11 1.31 14.64
C ASP A 34 19.88 1.90 16.05
N ASP A 35 20.94 2.42 16.69
CA ASP A 35 20.88 3.05 18.01
C ASP A 35 19.95 4.27 18.09
N LEU A 36 19.66 4.88 16.94
CA LEU A 36 18.76 6.04 16.85
C LEU A 36 17.32 5.65 16.48
N LEU A 37 17.09 4.39 16.17
CA LEU A 37 15.78 3.89 15.73
C LEU A 37 15.14 3.04 16.82
N ARG A 38 13.82 3.19 16.97
CA ARG A 38 13.04 2.30 17.83
C ARG A 38 12.97 0.92 17.19
N ARG A 39 13.43 -0.10 17.90
CA ARG A 39 13.22 -1.48 17.51
C ARG A 39 11.76 -1.89 17.80
N VAL A 40 11.09 -2.41 16.78
CA VAL A 40 9.75 -3.00 16.86
C VAL A 40 9.92 -4.52 16.94
N GLU A 41 9.40 -5.15 17.97
CA GLU A 41 9.70 -6.56 18.29
C GLU A 41 8.65 -7.54 17.78
N THR A 42 7.41 -7.09 17.57
CA THR A 42 6.29 -7.94 17.20
C THR A 42 5.46 -7.35 16.06
N LEU A 43 4.76 -8.21 15.30
CA LEU A 43 3.84 -7.76 14.25
C LEU A 43 2.68 -6.93 14.81
N MET A 44 2.22 -7.21 16.02
CA MET A 44 1.17 -6.42 16.68
C MET A 44 1.66 -5.01 16.99
N GLU A 45 2.88 -4.88 17.53
CA GLU A 45 3.49 -3.57 17.75
C GLU A 45 3.73 -2.82 16.44
N LEU A 46 4.17 -3.53 15.39
CA LEU A 46 4.33 -2.95 14.06
C LEU A 46 3.00 -2.42 13.52
N GLU A 47 1.92 -3.16 13.68
CA GLU A 47 0.59 -2.74 13.25
C GLU A 47 0.17 -1.43 13.94
N GLU A 48 0.42 -1.28 15.23
CA GLU A 48 0.14 -0.04 15.96
C GLU A 48 0.99 1.14 15.45
N VAL A 49 2.28 0.89 15.18
CA VAL A 49 3.18 1.91 14.64
C VAL A 49 2.70 2.39 13.26
N VAL A 50 2.40 1.47 12.35
CA VAL A 50 2.07 1.83 10.95
C VAL A 50 0.63 2.32 10.76
N ARG A 51 -0.22 2.18 11.76
CA ARG A 51 -1.58 2.77 11.78
C ARG A 51 -1.59 4.28 11.99
N ARG A 52 -0.46 4.85 12.39
CA ARG A 52 -0.33 6.27 12.71
C ARG A 52 0.63 6.97 11.75
N ASP A 53 0.39 8.24 11.51
CA ASP A 53 1.33 9.12 10.81
C ASP A 53 2.41 9.66 11.77
N GLY A 54 3.35 10.44 11.23
CA GLY A 54 4.42 11.06 12.03
C GLY A 54 3.94 12.02 13.12
N GLU A 55 2.68 12.44 13.09
CA GLU A 55 2.03 13.29 14.10
C GLU A 55 1.17 12.48 15.08
N GLY A 56 1.17 11.14 14.96
CA GLY A 56 0.40 10.23 15.82
C GLY A 56 -1.08 10.09 15.46
N ARG A 57 -1.55 10.66 14.34
CA ARG A 57 -2.92 10.57 13.88
C ARG A 57 -3.15 9.25 13.15
N TYR A 58 -4.38 8.75 13.20
CA TYR A 58 -4.77 7.54 12.48
C TYR A 58 -4.64 7.70 10.96
N ARG A 59 -4.08 6.69 10.29
CA ARG A 59 -3.92 6.60 8.84
C ARG A 59 -5.00 5.70 8.22
N PRO A 60 -6.13 6.24 7.76
CA PRO A 60 -7.17 5.45 7.11
C PRO A 60 -6.73 4.91 5.75
N LEU A 61 -5.87 5.64 5.03
CA LEU A 61 -5.30 5.25 3.76
C LEU A 61 -3.91 4.62 3.96
N ARG A 62 -3.82 3.30 3.94
CA ARG A 62 -2.54 2.59 4.11
C ARG A 62 -1.50 2.94 3.05
N GLY A 63 -1.93 3.31 1.84
CA GLY A 63 -1.05 3.76 0.77
C GLY A 63 -0.60 5.22 0.88
N GLU A 64 -1.11 6.00 1.85
CA GLU A 64 -0.73 7.41 2.01
C GLU A 64 0.75 7.55 2.36
N MET A 65 1.42 8.54 1.73
CA MET A 65 2.87 8.75 1.83
C MET A 65 3.24 9.57 3.07
N ASN A 66 2.67 9.21 4.22
CA ASN A 66 2.86 9.84 5.53
C ASN A 66 3.19 8.82 6.63
N LEU A 67 3.80 7.69 6.26
CA LEU A 67 4.20 6.67 7.22
C LEU A 67 5.21 7.24 8.22
N VAL A 68 5.03 6.91 9.50
CA VAL A 68 5.94 7.31 10.57
C VAL A 68 7.35 6.76 10.34
N GLN A 69 8.36 7.56 10.69
CA GLN A 69 9.77 7.23 10.61
C GLN A 69 10.33 6.87 12.00
N GLY A 70 11.61 6.54 12.06
CA GLY A 70 12.32 6.34 13.33
C GLY A 70 12.14 4.95 13.93
N TRP A 71 11.86 3.93 13.13
CA TRP A 71 11.71 2.55 13.58
C TRP A 71 12.32 1.53 12.61
N PHE A 72 12.61 0.35 13.12
CA PHE A 72 12.96 -0.81 12.29
C PHE A 72 12.38 -2.10 12.87
N TYR A 73 12.19 -3.09 11.99
CA TYR A 73 11.77 -4.45 12.32
C TYR A 73 12.77 -5.45 11.75
N ARG A 74 13.05 -6.55 12.46
CA ARG A 74 13.90 -7.65 11.97
C ARG A 74 13.08 -8.91 11.77
N ALA A 75 12.78 -9.21 10.48
CA ALA A 75 12.13 -10.44 10.09
C ALA A 75 13.14 -11.58 10.00
N LYS A 76 12.83 -12.74 10.58
CA LYS A 76 13.73 -13.91 10.66
C LYS A 76 13.91 -14.63 9.32
N GLY A 77 13.01 -14.38 8.36
CA GLY A 77 13.04 -15.04 7.05
C GLY A 77 12.05 -14.42 6.08
N GLY A 78 11.99 -15.00 4.88
CA GLY A 78 11.15 -14.48 3.79
C GLY A 78 9.64 -14.53 4.09
N ASP A 79 9.17 -15.52 4.83
CA ASP A 79 7.74 -15.64 5.18
C ASP A 79 7.36 -14.54 6.18
N GLU A 80 8.15 -14.32 7.23
CA GLU A 80 7.91 -13.22 8.17
C GLU A 80 8.06 -11.85 7.50
N LEU A 81 9.01 -11.69 6.55
CA LEU A 81 9.10 -10.48 5.74
C LEU A 81 7.80 -10.22 4.97
N ARG A 82 7.19 -11.25 4.39
CA ARG A 82 5.89 -11.12 3.71
C ARG A 82 4.81 -10.63 4.67
N GLU A 83 4.72 -11.22 5.85
CA GLU A 83 3.76 -10.80 6.88
C GLU A 83 3.99 -9.34 7.27
N VAL A 84 5.22 -8.93 7.48
CA VAL A 84 5.60 -7.53 7.77
C VAL A 84 5.12 -6.60 6.65
N LEU A 85 5.40 -6.92 5.39
CA LEU A 85 4.99 -6.09 4.25
C LEU A 85 3.47 -6.03 4.11
N GLU A 86 2.75 -7.13 4.39
CA GLU A 86 1.27 -7.17 4.36
C GLU A 86 0.65 -6.37 5.53
N VAL A 87 1.27 -6.34 6.71
CA VAL A 87 0.85 -5.48 7.82
C VAL A 87 0.95 -4.01 7.45
N ILE A 88 2.06 -3.62 6.79
CA ILE A 88 2.30 -2.21 6.44
C ILE A 88 1.45 -1.79 5.23
N TYR A 89 1.47 -2.59 4.16
CA TYR A 89 0.78 -2.34 2.90
C TYR A 89 -0.06 -3.55 2.47
N PRO A 90 -1.27 -3.71 3.02
CA PRO A 90 -2.12 -4.85 2.74
C PRO A 90 -2.37 -5.08 1.25
N GLY A 91 -2.17 -6.31 0.80
CA GLY A 91 -2.31 -6.74 -0.58
C GLY A 91 -1.11 -6.43 -1.50
N ALA A 92 -0.06 -5.77 -1.01
CA ALA A 92 1.05 -5.35 -1.88
C ALA A 92 1.80 -6.53 -2.49
N VAL A 93 2.21 -7.50 -1.66
CA VAL A 93 2.96 -8.68 -2.12
C VAL A 93 2.09 -9.59 -2.98
N GLY A 94 0.85 -9.86 -2.53
CA GLY A 94 -0.10 -10.70 -3.27
C GLY A 94 -0.44 -10.13 -4.64
N ASN A 95 -0.66 -8.83 -4.74
CA ASN A 95 -0.94 -8.17 -6.03
C ASN A 95 0.29 -8.17 -6.95
N TRP A 96 1.48 -7.96 -6.42
CA TRP A 96 2.73 -8.04 -7.17
C TRP A 96 2.98 -9.44 -7.73
N GLU A 97 2.75 -10.49 -6.94
CA GLU A 97 2.86 -11.87 -7.41
C GLU A 97 1.80 -12.18 -8.48
N ALA A 98 0.57 -11.76 -8.27
CA ALA A 98 -0.51 -11.93 -9.23
C ALA A 98 -0.23 -11.23 -10.57
N GLU A 99 0.38 -10.04 -10.53
CA GLU A 99 0.80 -9.31 -11.73
C GLU A 99 1.87 -10.08 -12.50
N ARG A 100 2.93 -10.51 -11.82
CA ARG A 100 4.03 -11.28 -12.44
C ARG A 100 3.59 -12.61 -13.07
N GLU A 101 2.55 -13.20 -12.52
CA GLU A 101 1.96 -14.46 -12.99
C GLU A 101 0.84 -14.23 -14.02
N GLY A 102 0.56 -12.99 -14.38
CA GLY A 102 -0.52 -12.64 -15.31
C GLY A 102 -1.93 -12.94 -14.79
N ARG A 103 -2.07 -13.10 -13.46
CA ARG A 103 -3.33 -13.40 -12.78
C ARG A 103 -4.04 -12.17 -12.23
N LEU A 104 -3.40 -11.01 -12.28
CA LEU A 104 -4.01 -9.79 -11.79
C LEU A 104 -5.17 -9.37 -12.69
N VAL A 105 -6.38 -9.51 -12.16
CA VAL A 105 -7.60 -9.08 -12.88
C VAL A 105 -7.75 -7.57 -12.69
N GLN A 106 -7.72 -6.85 -13.79
CA GLN A 106 -8.04 -5.43 -13.79
C GLN A 106 -9.56 -5.29 -13.90
N GLY A 107 -10.21 -4.83 -12.82
CA GLY A 107 -11.58 -4.37 -12.87
C GLY A 107 -11.68 -2.95 -13.42
N ASP A 108 -12.89 -2.48 -13.66
CA ASP A 108 -13.19 -1.07 -13.87
C ASP A 108 -14.06 -0.53 -12.72
N TRP A 109 -14.10 0.78 -12.60
CA TRP A 109 -14.86 1.39 -11.51
C TRP A 109 -16.38 1.20 -11.68
N LYS A 110 -16.91 1.07 -12.90
CA LYS A 110 -18.35 0.84 -13.15
C LYS A 110 -18.75 -0.54 -12.67
N GLY A 111 -17.99 -1.58 -13.03
CA GLY A 111 -18.20 -2.93 -12.51
C GLY A 111 -18.05 -3.03 -10.99
N ALA A 112 -17.15 -2.22 -10.39
CA ALA A 112 -17.07 -2.13 -8.93
C ALA A 112 -18.30 -1.45 -8.31
N ALA A 113 -18.85 -0.39 -8.95
CA ALA A 113 -20.04 0.31 -8.50
C ALA A 113 -21.31 -0.56 -8.66
N GLU A 114 -21.39 -1.39 -9.70
CA GLU A 114 -22.50 -2.34 -9.91
C GLU A 114 -22.67 -3.34 -8.74
N ARG A 115 -21.56 -3.71 -8.12
CA ARG A 115 -21.56 -4.60 -6.94
C ARG A 115 -21.94 -3.89 -5.64
N GLN A 116 -22.09 -2.56 -5.66
CA GLN A 116 -22.53 -1.75 -4.52
C GLN A 116 -24.03 -1.50 -4.58
N THR A 117 -24.56 -0.92 -3.50
CA THR A 117 -25.96 -0.53 -3.40
C THR A 117 -26.10 0.97 -3.13
N GLY A 118 -27.30 1.50 -3.31
CA GLY A 118 -27.63 2.88 -2.92
C GLY A 118 -26.96 3.94 -3.78
N ARG A 119 -26.28 4.92 -3.11
CA ARG A 119 -25.74 6.11 -3.79
C ARG A 119 -24.56 5.79 -4.73
N VAL A 120 -23.74 4.80 -4.39
CA VAL A 120 -22.57 4.41 -5.20
C VAL A 120 -23.03 3.88 -6.54
N GLN A 121 -24.04 3.01 -6.58
CA GLN A 121 -24.59 2.48 -7.82
C GLN A 121 -25.10 3.58 -8.77
N LYS A 122 -25.66 4.66 -8.23
CA LYS A 122 -26.14 5.80 -9.02
C LYS A 122 -25.03 6.57 -9.75
N LEU A 123 -23.75 6.43 -9.30
CA LEU A 123 -22.61 7.02 -10.01
C LEU A 123 -22.42 6.47 -11.42
N ILE A 124 -22.93 5.25 -11.70
CA ILE A 124 -22.79 4.61 -13.03
C ILE A 124 -23.44 5.46 -14.13
N GLU A 125 -24.56 6.09 -13.84
CA GLU A 125 -25.32 6.87 -14.83
C GLU A 125 -24.73 8.26 -15.10
N ASN A 126 -24.34 8.99 -14.04
CA ASN A 126 -23.97 10.40 -14.14
C ASN A 126 -22.74 10.78 -13.29
N GLY A 127 -21.97 9.80 -12.77
CA GLY A 127 -20.90 10.04 -11.81
C GLY A 127 -19.50 10.17 -12.37
N GLU A 128 -19.29 10.12 -13.68
CA GLU A 128 -17.96 10.05 -14.28
C GLU A 128 -17.05 11.20 -13.86
N GLN A 129 -17.54 12.43 -13.88
CA GLN A 129 -16.78 13.61 -13.41
C GLN A 129 -16.48 13.57 -11.90
N ALA A 130 -17.38 13.03 -11.09
CA ALA A 130 -17.18 12.88 -9.65
C ALA A 130 -16.11 11.81 -9.36
N VAL A 131 -16.12 10.72 -10.10
CA VAL A 131 -15.13 9.65 -10.04
C VAL A 131 -13.75 10.16 -10.47
N GLU A 132 -13.65 10.89 -11.58
CA GLU A 132 -12.39 11.49 -12.04
C GLU A 132 -11.81 12.50 -11.05
N ARG A 133 -12.66 13.34 -10.46
CA ARG A 133 -12.24 14.28 -9.41
C ARG A 133 -11.73 13.56 -8.18
N ALA A 134 -12.46 12.58 -7.68
CA ALA A 134 -12.05 11.79 -6.51
C ALA A 134 -10.75 11.01 -6.78
N GLU A 135 -10.56 10.48 -7.99
CA GLU A 135 -9.32 9.83 -8.38
C GLU A 135 -8.14 10.81 -8.34
N LYS A 136 -8.30 11.99 -8.90
CA LYS A 136 -7.25 13.02 -8.91
C LYS A 136 -6.90 13.51 -7.50
N GLU A 137 -7.89 13.83 -6.70
CA GLU A 137 -7.69 14.41 -5.37
C GLU A 137 -7.20 13.38 -4.33
N LEU A 138 -7.76 12.18 -4.36
CA LEU A 138 -7.46 11.15 -3.36
C LEU A 138 -6.35 10.20 -3.85
N CYS A 139 -6.53 9.56 -5.01
CA CYS A 139 -5.61 8.51 -5.44
C CYS A 139 -4.28 9.09 -5.91
N GLN A 140 -4.29 10.18 -6.68
CA GLN A 140 -3.06 10.83 -7.14
C GLN A 140 -2.50 11.82 -6.11
N GLY A 141 -3.37 12.54 -5.39
CA GLY A 141 -2.95 13.59 -4.47
C GLY A 141 -2.45 13.08 -3.11
N ARG A 142 -3.01 12.00 -2.59
CA ARG A 142 -2.74 11.51 -1.23
C ARG A 142 -2.27 10.05 -1.18
N CYS A 143 -2.91 9.17 -1.94
CA CYS A 143 -2.63 7.73 -1.91
C CYS A 143 -1.51 7.38 -2.89
N GLY A 144 -0.47 6.71 -2.43
CA GLY A 144 0.64 6.24 -3.28
C GLY A 144 0.32 4.99 -4.12
N LYS A 145 -0.92 4.48 -4.06
CA LYS A 145 -1.34 3.31 -4.85
C LYS A 145 -1.82 3.72 -6.24
N SER A 146 -1.37 2.99 -7.26
CA SER A 146 -1.87 3.15 -8.63
C SER A 146 -3.24 2.48 -8.80
N PRO A 147 -4.30 3.20 -9.16
CA PRO A 147 -5.64 2.65 -9.32
C PRO A 147 -5.77 1.89 -10.64
N LEU A 148 -5.60 0.57 -10.63
CA LEU A 148 -5.72 -0.27 -11.84
C LEU A 148 -7.14 -0.26 -12.42
N TRP A 149 -8.15 -0.08 -11.59
CA TRP A 149 -9.55 0.03 -11.98
C TRP A 149 -9.90 1.32 -12.74
N MET A 150 -8.94 2.26 -12.88
CA MET A 150 -9.00 3.40 -13.81
C MET A 150 -8.28 3.12 -15.15
N GLY A 151 -7.96 1.85 -15.44
CA GLY A 151 -7.22 1.49 -16.66
C GLY A 151 -5.75 1.90 -16.67
N LYS A 152 -5.20 2.31 -15.53
CA LYS A 152 -3.79 2.67 -15.40
C LYS A 152 -2.92 1.43 -15.32
N LYS A 153 -1.83 1.43 -16.09
CA LYS A 153 -0.82 0.37 -15.99
C LYS A 153 0.09 0.62 -14.80
N CYS A 154 0.43 -0.44 -14.11
CA CYS A 154 1.49 -0.42 -13.11
C CYS A 154 2.86 -0.33 -13.81
N SER A 155 3.69 0.62 -13.43
CA SER A 155 5.09 0.64 -13.83
C SER A 155 5.91 -0.05 -12.74
N ALA A 156 6.40 -1.25 -13.02
CA ALA A 156 7.32 -1.93 -12.12
C ALA A 156 8.73 -1.34 -12.30
N GLU A 157 9.26 -0.72 -11.26
CA GLU A 157 10.69 -0.36 -11.20
C GLU A 157 11.49 -1.54 -10.65
N VAL A 158 12.73 -1.69 -11.10
CA VAL A 158 13.60 -2.77 -10.63
C VAL A 158 13.81 -2.66 -9.11
N GLY A 159 13.55 -3.76 -8.39
CA GLY A 159 13.71 -3.81 -6.94
C GLY A 159 12.55 -3.18 -6.14
N ARG A 160 11.52 -2.63 -6.80
CA ARG A 160 10.36 -2.03 -6.13
C ARG A 160 9.10 -2.87 -6.35
N ILE A 161 8.45 -3.25 -5.28
CA ILE A 161 7.09 -3.82 -5.32
C ILE A 161 6.12 -2.66 -5.54
N PRO A 162 5.35 -2.65 -6.65
CA PRO A 162 4.42 -1.57 -6.92
C PRO A 162 3.23 -1.63 -5.95
N LEU A 163 2.86 -0.49 -5.42
CA LEU A 163 1.60 -0.34 -4.69
C LEU A 163 0.46 -0.16 -5.69
N VAL A 164 -0.36 -1.20 -5.85
CA VAL A 164 -1.52 -1.16 -6.74
C VAL A 164 -2.83 -1.20 -5.95
N CYS A 165 -3.84 -0.56 -6.48
CA CYS A 165 -5.21 -0.60 -6.00
C CYS A 165 -6.06 -1.33 -7.03
N VAL A 166 -6.52 -2.54 -6.69
CA VAL A 166 -7.28 -3.40 -7.62
C VAL A 166 -8.77 -3.08 -7.64
N GLU A 167 -9.28 -2.44 -6.57
CA GLU A 167 -10.67 -2.01 -6.45
C GLU A 167 -10.77 -0.66 -5.74
N PRO A 168 -11.80 0.16 -6.04
CA PRO A 168 -12.08 1.39 -5.30
C PRO A 168 -12.37 1.10 -3.83
N CYS A 169 -11.71 1.82 -2.92
CA CYS A 169 -11.93 1.70 -1.48
C CYS A 169 -13.15 2.54 -1.00
N SER A 170 -13.60 2.31 0.24
CA SER A 170 -14.71 3.07 0.82
C SER A 170 -14.45 4.58 0.84
N ILE A 171 -13.22 4.99 1.18
CA ILE A 171 -12.83 6.41 1.21
C ILE A 171 -12.92 7.04 -0.18
N PHE A 172 -12.58 6.28 -1.23
CA PHE A 172 -12.75 6.74 -2.61
C PHE A 172 -14.23 6.97 -2.94
N TRP A 173 -15.11 6.03 -2.57
CA TRP A 173 -16.54 6.19 -2.80
C TRP A 173 -17.13 7.39 -2.04
N ASP A 174 -16.71 7.61 -0.80
CA ASP A 174 -17.15 8.76 -0.01
C ASP A 174 -16.73 10.07 -0.70
N ALA A 175 -15.47 10.16 -1.16
CA ALA A 175 -14.99 11.32 -1.91
C ALA A 175 -15.76 11.52 -3.24
N ALA A 176 -16.04 10.44 -3.99
CA ALA A 176 -16.80 10.52 -5.24
C ALA A 176 -18.26 10.95 -5.00
N LEU A 177 -18.83 10.64 -3.84
CA LEU A 177 -20.16 11.06 -3.43
C LEU A 177 -20.21 12.48 -2.85
N GLY A 178 -19.06 13.14 -2.67
CA GLY A 178 -18.95 14.49 -2.14
C GLY A 178 -19.14 14.58 -0.61
N ASN A 179 -18.79 13.52 0.12
CA ASN A 179 -18.85 13.46 1.59
C ASN A 179 -17.51 13.85 2.22
#